data_6b93cac8b7635607652f2056c08fda0e
#
_entry.id   6b93cac8b7635607652f2056c08fda0e
#
_cell.length_a   1.000
_cell.length_b   1.000
_cell.length_c   1.000
_cell.angle_alpha   90.00
_cell.angle_beta   90.00
_cell.angle_gamma   90.00
#
_symmetry.space_group_name_H-M   'P 1'
#
loop_
_entity.id
_entity.type
_entity.pdbx_description
1 polymer ?
#
loop_
_entity_poly.entity_id
_entity_poly.type
_entity_poly.pdbx_seq_one_letter_code
_entity_poly.pdbx_strand_id
1 'polypeptide(L)'
;MNLWKIRNLYMKYLPILLLIATLNIAIKKCSLPEAEVKNNERSSDYKKYIELSNLGDGEIKKKNYKKALEYYERARDYDSNMADVSIANIYYKFIDKEEGERRYKKAYNNGIFEVAYTLGNIAYRKGNFNLAKEWYLKGSEKGNEKSSIELAKLLISENNEIEAKRFLLKVENGNEAEGFYYLMTIYYKEGNKEKIYELKNKMLEKKEMNQISDEMMLKIGLMLGDKRQNRLFESINNADSLIRIKKYEEAKREYEKSLEYGFEGNYFLGNMYSELNKETEALKYYKIACEKGKIGIAAYKIGNIYEENNNFIEAKKWYQIAIDLGDSQSLVSLGTLEMKEGNDKEAKELFLKGTNKKNAEAILGMIVYYQKNNDVQKVKEMKEKIITEKGLYYNDSDIQYAALLAILPYD
;
A
#
# COMPACT_ATOMS: atom_id res chain seq x y z
N MET A 1 11.06 6.03 10.87
CA MET A 1 9.91 6.87 10.44
C MET A 1 9.47 7.67 11.67
N ASN A 2 9.43 9.00 11.56
CA ASN A 2 9.24 9.88 12.71
C ASN A 2 7.79 9.74 13.22
N LEU A 3 7.58 9.65 14.55
CA LEU A 3 6.27 9.55 15.21
C LEU A 3 5.25 10.61 14.74
N TRP A 4 5.75 11.74 14.24
CA TRP A 4 4.97 12.82 13.67
C TRP A 4 4.39 12.47 12.28
N LYS A 5 5.16 11.77 11.40
CA LYS A 5 4.66 11.28 10.10
C LYS A 5 3.55 10.24 10.29
N ILE A 6 3.69 9.36 11.28
CA ILE A 6 2.66 8.39 11.65
C ILE A 6 1.41 9.11 12.17
N ARG A 7 1.56 10.17 12.97
CA ARG A 7 0.45 10.95 13.50
C ARG A 7 -0.34 11.69 12.40
N ASN A 8 0.35 12.26 11.41
CA ASN A 8 -0.31 12.98 10.31
C ASN A 8 -0.98 12.03 9.31
N LEU A 9 -0.35 10.89 9.01
CA LEU A 9 -1.00 9.82 8.24
C LEU A 9 -2.26 9.33 8.95
N TYR A 10 -2.19 9.13 10.27
CA TYR A 10 -3.33 8.74 11.10
C TYR A 10 -4.43 9.82 11.11
N MET A 11 -4.09 11.08 11.21
CA MET A 11 -5.08 12.18 11.23
C MET A 11 -5.71 12.42 9.85
N LYS A 12 -4.97 12.21 8.76
CA LYS A 12 -5.47 12.32 7.38
C LYS A 12 -6.51 11.24 7.08
N TYR A 13 -6.31 10.04 7.62
CA TYR A 13 -7.17 8.89 7.37
C TYR A 13 -8.03 8.49 8.58
N LEU A 14 -8.02 9.27 9.67
CA LEU A 14 -8.76 8.97 10.90
C LEU A 14 -10.27 8.75 10.68
N PRO A 15 -10.99 9.50 9.80
CA PRO A 15 -12.37 9.18 9.46
C PRO A 15 -12.50 7.84 8.71
N ILE A 16 -11.52 7.51 7.89
CA ILE A 16 -11.46 6.27 7.11
C ILE A 16 -11.01 5.11 8.03
N LEU A 17 -10.04 5.33 8.92
CA LEU A 17 -9.56 4.35 9.89
C LEU A 17 -10.58 4.06 11.01
N LEU A 18 -11.47 4.97 11.33
CA LEU A 18 -12.63 4.72 12.21
C LEU A 18 -13.62 3.74 11.55
N LEU A 19 -13.76 3.82 10.23
CA LEU A 19 -14.51 2.84 9.46
C LEU A 19 -13.75 1.49 9.41
N ILE A 20 -12.43 1.48 9.25
CA ILE A 20 -11.57 0.28 9.12
C ILE A 20 -11.58 -0.59 10.39
N ALA A 21 -11.67 0.01 11.55
CA ALA A 21 -11.66 -0.75 12.81
C ALA A 21 -12.90 -1.61 13.03
N THR A 22 -14.02 -1.28 12.35
CA THR A 22 -15.27 -2.04 12.47
C THR A 22 -15.38 -3.22 11.50
N LEU A 23 -14.41 -3.44 10.64
CA LEU A 23 -14.64 -4.17 9.38
C LEU A 23 -13.69 -5.28 9.01
N ASN A 24 -12.77 -5.69 9.86
CA ASN A 24 -11.99 -6.93 9.72
C ASN A 24 -12.86 -8.22 9.61
N ILE A 25 -14.18 -8.07 9.63
CA ILE A 25 -15.16 -9.16 9.87
C ILE A 25 -15.67 -9.82 8.59
N ALA A 26 -15.77 -9.09 7.49
CA ALA A 26 -16.58 -9.57 6.36
C ALA A 26 -15.83 -10.36 5.29
N ILE A 27 -14.52 -10.27 5.20
CA ILE A 27 -13.74 -10.86 4.09
C ILE A 27 -13.65 -12.40 4.17
N LYS A 28 -13.85 -13.01 5.35
CA LYS A 28 -13.85 -14.48 5.49
C LYS A 28 -15.13 -15.18 5.03
N LYS A 29 -16.17 -14.43 4.63
CA LYS A 29 -17.48 -15.03 4.28
C LYS A 29 -17.66 -15.42 2.81
N CYS A 30 -16.75 -15.07 1.92
CA CYS A 30 -16.95 -15.27 0.47
C CYS A 30 -16.22 -16.47 -0.17
N SER A 31 -15.57 -17.34 0.58
CA SER A 31 -14.92 -18.51 -0.02
C SER A 31 -14.89 -19.71 0.88
N LEU A 32 -16.02 -20.44 1.01
CA LEU A 32 -16.04 -21.89 1.31
C LEU A 32 -17.43 -22.48 1.08
N PRO A 33 -17.57 -23.68 0.47
CA PRO A 33 -18.84 -24.37 0.35
C PRO A 33 -19.18 -25.16 1.60
N GLU A 34 -20.44 -25.15 1.95
CA GLU A 34 -21.26 -26.07 2.74
C GLU A 34 -20.66 -26.88 3.90
N ALA A 35 -20.89 -26.38 5.13
CA ALA A 35 -21.13 -27.20 6.33
C ALA A 35 -22.04 -26.41 7.28
N GLU A 36 -23.32 -26.55 7.13
CA GLU A 36 -24.37 -25.70 7.74
C GLU A 36 -24.59 -25.84 9.25
N VAL A 37 -23.94 -26.71 9.97
CA VAL A 37 -24.21 -26.98 11.40
C VAL A 37 -23.10 -26.46 12.36
N LYS A 38 -21.90 -26.21 11.86
CA LYS A 38 -20.80 -25.55 12.65
C LYS A 38 -20.74 -24.03 12.51
N ASN A 39 -21.61 -23.43 11.73
CA ASN A 39 -21.54 -22.02 11.34
C ASN A 39 -22.07 -21.04 12.40
N ASN A 40 -23.00 -21.43 13.28
CA ASN A 40 -23.59 -20.51 14.24
C ASN A 40 -22.69 -20.20 15.45
N GLU A 41 -21.96 -21.19 15.98
CA GLU A 41 -21.03 -20.97 17.10
C GLU A 41 -19.80 -20.18 16.64
N ARG A 42 -19.17 -20.55 15.52
CA ARG A 42 -18.07 -19.77 14.94
C ARG A 42 -18.45 -18.32 14.59
N SER A 43 -19.69 -18.08 14.18
CA SER A 43 -20.21 -16.73 13.93
C SER A 43 -20.34 -15.91 15.22
N SER A 44 -20.72 -16.55 16.35
CA SER A 44 -20.84 -15.90 17.67
C SER A 44 -19.47 -15.54 18.22
N ASP A 45 -18.54 -16.50 18.24
CA ASP A 45 -17.18 -16.29 18.77
C ASP A 45 -16.42 -15.24 17.97
N TYR A 46 -16.53 -15.27 16.66
CA TYR A 46 -15.92 -14.27 15.80
C TYR A 46 -16.49 -12.86 16.04
N LYS A 47 -17.81 -12.73 16.22
CA LYS A 47 -18.43 -11.43 16.61
C LYS A 47 -17.87 -10.92 17.94
N LYS A 48 -17.71 -11.81 18.91
CA LYS A 48 -17.19 -11.46 20.22
C LYS A 48 -15.70 -11.07 20.18
N TYR A 49 -14.89 -11.81 19.39
CA TYR A 49 -13.52 -11.44 19.11
C TYR A 49 -13.43 -10.01 18.56
N ILE A 50 -14.25 -9.68 17.56
CA ILE A 50 -14.24 -8.36 16.94
C ILE A 50 -14.67 -7.25 17.91
N GLU A 51 -15.71 -7.49 18.70
CA GLU A 51 -16.16 -6.52 19.72
C GLU A 51 -15.00 -6.16 20.66
N LEU A 52 -14.32 -7.18 21.19
CA LEU A 52 -13.19 -6.99 22.10
C LEU A 52 -11.98 -6.35 21.39
N SER A 53 -11.69 -6.74 20.16
CA SER A 53 -10.62 -6.14 19.36
C SER A 53 -10.87 -4.65 19.10
N ASN A 54 -12.10 -4.26 18.77
CA ASN A 54 -12.48 -2.85 18.58
C ASN A 54 -12.31 -2.03 19.87
N LEU A 55 -12.64 -2.60 21.03
CA LEU A 55 -12.39 -1.96 22.31
C LEU A 55 -10.88 -1.79 22.56
N GLY A 56 -10.08 -2.81 22.26
CA GLY A 56 -8.62 -2.76 22.33
C GLY A 56 -8.03 -1.68 21.43
N ASP A 57 -8.47 -1.60 20.18
CA ASP A 57 -8.05 -0.56 19.23
C ASP A 57 -8.42 0.85 19.71
N GLY A 58 -9.59 0.99 20.34
CA GLY A 58 -10.02 2.23 20.98
C GLY A 58 -9.06 2.69 22.08
N GLU A 59 -8.54 1.76 22.88
CA GLU A 59 -7.57 2.06 23.93
C GLU A 59 -6.15 2.33 23.37
N ILE A 60 -5.76 1.69 22.26
CA ILE A 60 -4.52 2.03 21.53
C ILE A 60 -4.55 3.50 21.07
N LYS A 61 -5.67 3.96 20.53
CA LYS A 61 -5.85 5.37 20.11
C LYS A 61 -5.67 6.34 21.27
N LYS A 62 -6.11 5.95 22.47
CA LYS A 62 -5.92 6.71 23.73
C LYS A 62 -4.52 6.52 24.33
N LYS A 63 -3.63 5.74 23.70
CA LYS A 63 -2.32 5.32 24.18
C LYS A 63 -2.36 4.52 25.51
N ASN A 64 -3.49 3.92 25.81
CA ASN A 64 -3.68 3.07 26.98
C ASN A 64 -3.38 1.61 26.63
N TYR A 65 -2.10 1.32 26.35
CA TYR A 65 -1.66 0.02 25.84
C TYR A 65 -1.92 -1.12 26.82
N LYS A 66 -1.86 -0.87 28.13
CA LYS A 66 -2.17 -1.88 29.15
C LYS A 66 -3.62 -2.35 29.03
N LYS A 67 -4.56 -1.42 28.94
CA LYS A 67 -5.98 -1.74 28.79
C LYS A 67 -6.30 -2.35 27.44
N ALA A 68 -5.59 -1.93 26.37
CA ALA A 68 -5.69 -2.58 25.07
C ALA A 68 -5.30 -4.05 25.15
N LEU A 69 -4.18 -4.38 25.82
CA LEU A 69 -3.75 -5.77 26.04
C LEU A 69 -4.80 -6.58 26.80
N GLU A 70 -5.43 -6.01 27.85
CA GLU A 70 -6.49 -6.68 28.60
C GLU A 70 -7.67 -7.09 27.71
N TYR A 71 -8.07 -6.24 26.75
CA TYR A 71 -9.09 -6.57 25.79
C TYR A 71 -8.66 -7.67 24.81
N TYR A 72 -7.43 -7.62 24.27
CA TYR A 72 -6.93 -8.67 23.38
C TYR A 72 -6.67 -9.99 24.10
N GLU A 73 -6.25 -9.99 25.36
CA GLU A 73 -6.16 -11.22 26.17
C GLU A 73 -7.53 -11.86 26.36
N ARG A 74 -8.58 -11.08 26.57
CA ARG A 74 -9.97 -11.60 26.61
C ARG A 74 -10.44 -12.09 25.24
N ALA A 75 -9.99 -11.47 24.16
CA ALA A 75 -10.32 -11.86 22.80
C ALA A 75 -9.72 -13.22 22.41
N ARG A 76 -8.66 -13.68 23.10
CA ARG A 76 -8.02 -15.00 22.89
C ARG A 76 -8.97 -16.17 23.12
N ASP A 77 -9.96 -16.02 23.98
CA ASP A 77 -10.95 -17.07 24.25
C ASP A 77 -11.85 -17.36 23.03
N TYR A 78 -11.90 -16.42 22.07
CA TYR A 78 -12.73 -16.47 20.86
C TYR A 78 -11.93 -16.70 19.58
N ASP A 79 -10.74 -16.11 19.45
CA ASP A 79 -9.76 -16.36 18.38
C ASP A 79 -8.34 -16.13 18.91
N SER A 80 -7.71 -17.20 19.40
CA SER A 80 -6.38 -17.13 19.98
C SER A 80 -5.32 -16.70 18.98
N ASN A 81 -5.46 -17.11 17.72
CA ASN A 81 -4.47 -16.80 16.68
C ASN A 81 -4.45 -15.32 16.33
N MET A 82 -5.62 -14.74 16.07
CA MET A 82 -5.73 -13.32 15.77
C MET A 82 -5.35 -12.45 16.97
N ALA A 83 -5.75 -12.84 18.18
CA ALA A 83 -5.42 -12.14 19.40
C ALA A 83 -3.91 -12.16 19.69
N ASP A 84 -3.24 -13.29 19.55
CA ASP A 84 -1.79 -13.42 19.77
C ASP A 84 -0.99 -12.54 18.81
N VAL A 85 -1.41 -12.44 17.54
CA VAL A 85 -0.80 -11.51 16.57
C VAL A 85 -1.04 -10.06 16.96
N SER A 86 -2.24 -9.70 17.39
CA SER A 86 -2.58 -8.34 17.83
C SER A 86 -1.79 -7.93 19.07
N ILE A 87 -1.63 -8.84 20.04
CA ILE A 87 -0.79 -8.63 21.22
C ILE A 87 0.68 -8.44 20.81
N ALA A 88 1.21 -9.28 19.91
CA ALA A 88 2.57 -9.13 19.40
C ALA A 88 2.78 -7.77 18.70
N ASN A 89 1.78 -7.32 17.92
CA ASN A 89 1.78 -5.99 17.27
C ASN A 89 1.89 -4.85 18.30
N ILE A 90 1.12 -4.91 19.41
CA ILE A 90 1.13 -3.87 20.45
C ILE A 90 2.50 -3.83 21.11
N TYR A 91 3.04 -4.98 21.53
CA TYR A 91 4.38 -5.04 22.09
C TYR A 91 5.41 -4.46 21.12
N TYR A 92 5.44 -4.91 19.89
CA TYR A 92 6.44 -4.49 18.89
C TYR A 92 6.38 -2.99 18.57
N LYS A 93 5.18 -2.43 18.46
CA LYS A 93 5.00 -1.03 18.05
C LYS A 93 5.12 -0.03 19.19
N PHE A 94 4.70 -0.40 20.41
CA PHE A 94 4.42 0.58 21.46
C PHE A 94 5.07 0.29 22.82
N ILE A 95 5.44 -0.95 23.12
CA ILE A 95 5.93 -1.33 24.47
C ILE A 95 7.37 -1.79 24.41
N ASP A 96 7.63 -2.91 23.77
CA ASP A 96 8.93 -3.57 23.71
C ASP A 96 9.07 -4.33 22.38
N LYS A 97 9.98 -3.85 21.52
CA LYS A 97 10.19 -4.45 20.20
C LYS A 97 10.75 -5.86 20.26
N GLU A 98 11.60 -6.16 21.24
CA GLU A 98 12.22 -7.49 21.38
C GLU A 98 11.19 -8.50 21.86
N GLU A 99 10.36 -8.13 22.82
CA GLU A 99 9.24 -8.95 23.27
C GLU A 99 8.22 -9.16 22.14
N GLY A 100 7.89 -8.12 21.39
CA GLY A 100 7.01 -8.21 20.24
C GLY A 100 7.53 -9.21 19.19
N GLU A 101 8.82 -9.15 18.85
CA GLU A 101 9.45 -10.10 17.92
C GLU A 101 9.43 -11.53 18.49
N ARG A 102 9.69 -11.72 19.77
CA ARG A 102 9.61 -13.02 20.43
C ARG A 102 8.21 -13.61 20.34
N ARG A 103 7.17 -12.77 20.53
CA ARG A 103 5.77 -13.18 20.42
C ARG A 103 5.39 -13.56 18.99
N TYR A 104 5.86 -12.84 17.97
CA TYR A 104 5.68 -13.25 16.58
C TYR A 104 6.33 -14.61 16.28
N LYS A 105 7.55 -14.84 16.77
CA LYS A 105 8.21 -16.16 16.63
C LYS A 105 7.41 -17.27 17.31
N LYS A 106 6.85 -17.01 18.51
CA LYS A 106 5.97 -17.95 19.19
C LYS A 106 4.69 -18.22 18.39
N ALA A 107 4.06 -17.16 17.84
CA ALA A 107 2.88 -17.30 17.00
C ALA A 107 3.16 -18.15 15.75
N TYR A 108 4.31 -17.94 15.09
CA TYR A 108 4.74 -18.79 13.97
C TYR A 108 4.87 -20.27 14.38
N ASN A 109 5.52 -20.54 15.51
CA ASN A 109 5.71 -21.91 16.00
C ASN A 109 4.37 -22.57 16.40
N ASN A 110 3.37 -21.78 16.76
CA ASN A 110 2.00 -22.23 17.02
C ASN A 110 1.15 -22.41 15.74
N GLY A 111 1.76 -22.26 14.55
CA GLY A 111 1.09 -22.52 13.27
C GLY A 111 0.49 -21.27 12.59
N ILE A 112 0.72 -20.06 13.13
CA ILE A 112 0.27 -18.81 12.52
C ILE A 112 1.33 -18.36 11.51
N PHE A 113 1.34 -18.99 10.35
CA PHE A 113 2.42 -18.84 9.36
C PHE A 113 2.45 -17.47 8.67
N GLU A 114 1.34 -16.74 8.70
CA GLU A 114 1.21 -15.37 8.13
C GLU A 114 2.21 -14.40 8.76
N VAL A 115 2.59 -14.60 10.03
CA VAL A 115 3.57 -13.75 10.72
C VAL A 115 4.99 -13.89 10.17
N ALA A 116 5.27 -14.89 9.33
CA ALA A 116 6.57 -15.04 8.67
C ALA A 116 6.91 -13.81 7.81
N TYR A 117 5.93 -13.25 7.09
CA TYR A 117 6.09 -12.00 6.36
C TYR A 117 6.49 -10.84 7.29
N THR A 118 5.83 -10.71 8.44
CA THR A 118 6.15 -9.68 9.44
C THR A 118 7.56 -9.86 10.01
N LEU A 119 7.96 -11.09 10.35
CA LEU A 119 9.31 -11.40 10.83
C LEU A 119 10.38 -11.11 9.76
N GLY A 120 10.10 -11.42 8.51
CA GLY A 120 10.93 -11.05 7.37
C GLY A 120 11.13 -9.54 7.27
N ASN A 121 10.05 -8.76 7.36
CA ASN A 121 10.09 -7.30 7.35
C ASN A 121 10.87 -6.73 8.56
N ILE A 122 10.76 -7.33 9.73
CA ILE A 122 11.54 -6.93 10.91
C ILE A 122 13.03 -7.15 10.67
N ALA A 123 13.41 -8.32 10.17
CA ALA A 123 14.79 -8.65 9.84
C ALA A 123 15.36 -7.72 8.75
N TYR A 124 14.58 -7.45 7.70
CA TYR A 124 14.93 -6.53 6.62
C TYR A 124 15.20 -5.10 7.14
N ARG A 125 14.32 -4.57 7.99
CA ARG A 125 14.49 -3.23 8.60
C ARG A 125 15.76 -3.15 9.46
N LYS A 126 16.12 -4.23 10.14
CA LYS A 126 17.37 -4.35 10.90
C LYS A 126 18.62 -4.48 10.01
N GLY A 127 18.45 -4.62 8.68
CA GLY A 127 19.54 -4.82 7.73
C GLY A 127 20.04 -6.27 7.67
N ASN A 128 19.38 -7.21 8.34
CA ASN A 128 19.73 -8.62 8.28
C ASN A 128 19.00 -9.30 7.10
N PHE A 129 19.53 -9.10 5.89
CA PHE A 129 18.92 -9.58 4.66
C PHE A 129 18.88 -11.12 4.57
N ASN A 130 19.87 -11.82 5.13
CA ASN A 130 19.87 -13.28 5.14
C ASN A 130 18.70 -13.81 6.00
N LEU A 131 18.54 -13.30 7.21
CA LEU A 131 17.42 -13.67 8.07
C LEU A 131 16.09 -13.27 7.45
N ALA A 132 16.02 -12.11 6.75
CA ALA A 132 14.81 -11.71 6.03
C ALA A 132 14.43 -12.72 4.95
N LYS A 133 15.41 -13.16 4.13
CA LYS A 133 15.18 -14.20 3.11
C LYS A 133 14.70 -15.51 3.72
N GLU A 134 15.27 -15.94 4.85
CA GLU A 134 14.82 -17.15 5.55
C GLU A 134 13.34 -17.06 5.97
N TRP A 135 12.93 -15.95 6.55
CA TRP A 135 11.53 -15.75 6.95
C TRP A 135 10.59 -15.62 5.77
N TYR A 136 10.99 -14.90 4.72
CA TYR A 136 10.19 -14.80 3.49
C TYR A 136 10.07 -16.16 2.79
N LEU A 137 11.13 -16.98 2.78
CA LEU A 137 11.08 -18.34 2.24
C LEU A 137 10.05 -19.18 3.01
N LYS A 138 10.10 -19.17 4.34
CA LYS A 138 9.13 -19.87 5.18
C LYS A 138 7.68 -19.41 4.90
N GLY A 139 7.45 -18.11 4.72
CA GLY A 139 6.15 -17.58 4.36
C GLY A 139 5.71 -18.01 2.96
N SER A 140 6.61 -17.97 1.98
CA SER A 140 6.37 -18.40 0.61
C SER A 140 6.03 -19.90 0.50
N GLU A 141 6.68 -20.75 1.28
CA GLU A 141 6.38 -22.19 1.37
C GLU A 141 4.99 -22.47 1.93
N LYS A 142 4.44 -21.54 2.70
CA LYS A 142 3.06 -21.58 3.23
C LYS A 142 2.05 -20.85 2.34
N GLY A 143 2.45 -20.46 1.13
CA GLY A 143 1.56 -19.82 0.15
C GLY A 143 1.34 -18.32 0.36
N ASN A 144 2.14 -17.65 1.21
CA ASN A 144 2.03 -16.22 1.38
C ASN A 144 2.65 -15.49 0.18
N GLU A 145 1.81 -14.87 -0.66
CA GLU A 145 2.23 -14.17 -1.89
C GLU A 145 3.18 -13.02 -1.60
N LYS A 146 2.91 -12.20 -0.57
CA LYS A 146 3.77 -11.07 -0.19
C LYS A 146 5.17 -11.53 0.20
N SER A 147 5.27 -12.65 0.92
CA SER A 147 6.57 -13.25 1.24
C SER A 147 7.33 -13.72 0.00
N SER A 148 6.63 -14.30 -0.98
CA SER A 148 7.23 -14.71 -2.25
C SER A 148 7.78 -13.52 -3.04
N ILE A 149 7.03 -12.42 -3.06
CA ILE A 149 7.44 -11.19 -3.75
C ILE A 149 8.65 -10.55 -3.05
N GLU A 150 8.63 -10.40 -1.72
CA GLU A 150 9.75 -9.81 -0.99
C GLU A 150 11.03 -10.66 -1.10
N LEU A 151 10.89 -12.00 -1.10
CA LEU A 151 12.00 -12.89 -1.36
C LEU A 151 12.58 -12.67 -2.76
N ALA A 152 11.72 -12.60 -3.77
CA ALA A 152 12.13 -12.38 -5.15
C ALA A 152 12.82 -11.01 -5.33
N LYS A 153 12.35 -9.96 -4.66
CA LYS A 153 12.97 -8.62 -4.67
C LYS A 153 14.42 -8.67 -4.15
N LEU A 154 14.66 -9.38 -3.05
CA LEU A 154 16.00 -9.54 -2.51
C LEU A 154 16.90 -10.37 -3.46
N LEU A 155 16.38 -11.47 -4.03
CA LEU A 155 17.11 -12.29 -5.00
C LEU A 155 17.46 -11.49 -6.26
N ILE A 156 16.56 -10.65 -6.79
CA ILE A 156 16.86 -9.75 -7.92
C ILE A 156 18.00 -8.78 -7.56
N SER A 157 18.00 -8.23 -6.34
CA SER A 157 19.05 -7.33 -5.89
C SER A 157 20.42 -8.02 -5.73
N GLU A 158 20.42 -9.35 -5.61
CA GLU A 158 21.60 -10.21 -5.59
C GLU A 158 21.95 -10.78 -6.98
N ASN A 159 21.28 -10.34 -8.05
CA ASN A 159 21.41 -10.83 -9.42
C ASN A 159 21.06 -12.34 -9.58
N ASN A 160 20.16 -12.85 -8.74
CA ASN A 160 19.65 -14.23 -8.80
C ASN A 160 18.25 -14.26 -9.40
N GLU A 161 18.11 -13.83 -10.67
CA GLU A 161 16.84 -13.73 -11.38
C GLU A 161 16.17 -15.08 -11.62
N ILE A 162 16.96 -16.14 -11.79
CA ILE A 162 16.45 -17.51 -12.05
C ILE A 162 15.60 -17.96 -10.86
N GLU A 163 16.12 -17.81 -9.66
CA GLU A 163 15.41 -18.21 -8.45
C GLU A 163 14.27 -17.23 -8.13
N ALA A 164 14.48 -15.93 -8.31
CA ALA A 164 13.43 -14.92 -8.16
C ALA A 164 12.22 -15.24 -9.06
N LYS A 165 12.45 -15.58 -10.32
CA LYS A 165 11.39 -15.95 -11.28
C LYS A 165 10.58 -17.15 -10.78
N ARG A 166 11.22 -18.14 -10.17
CA ARG A 166 10.53 -19.31 -9.60
C ARG A 166 9.50 -18.94 -8.53
N PHE A 167 9.83 -17.97 -7.66
CA PHE A 167 8.90 -17.48 -6.64
C PHE A 167 7.82 -16.59 -7.23
N LEU A 168 8.14 -15.74 -8.20
CA LEU A 168 7.16 -14.86 -8.85
C LEU A 168 6.16 -15.64 -9.71
N LEU A 169 6.55 -16.73 -10.37
CA LEU A 169 5.62 -17.58 -11.10
C LEU A 169 4.59 -18.26 -10.19
N LYS A 170 4.92 -18.52 -8.91
CA LYS A 170 3.93 -19.05 -7.95
C LYS A 170 2.80 -18.05 -7.68
N VAL A 171 3.07 -16.76 -7.79
CA VAL A 171 2.09 -15.68 -7.52
C VAL A 171 1.52 -15.05 -8.79
N GLU A 172 1.83 -15.57 -9.97
CA GLU A 172 1.32 -15.07 -11.26
C GLU A 172 -0.22 -15.13 -11.37
N ASN A 173 -0.85 -16.03 -10.63
CA ASN A 173 -2.32 -16.12 -10.56
C ASN A 173 -2.91 -15.32 -9.39
N GLY A 174 -2.08 -14.78 -8.52
CA GLY A 174 -2.46 -13.92 -7.39
C GLY A 174 -2.95 -12.54 -7.82
N ASN A 175 -3.22 -11.70 -6.82
CA ASN A 175 -3.78 -10.36 -7.03
C ASN A 175 -2.78 -9.22 -6.70
N GLU A 176 -1.52 -9.55 -6.42
CA GLU A 176 -0.49 -8.56 -6.09
C GLU A 176 0.18 -8.01 -7.35
N ALA A 177 -0.13 -6.78 -7.74
CA ALA A 177 0.42 -6.12 -8.94
C ALA A 177 1.96 -6.06 -8.91
N GLU A 178 2.54 -5.97 -7.73
CA GLU A 178 3.99 -5.94 -7.53
C GLU A 178 4.66 -7.24 -8.01
N GLY A 179 4.03 -8.39 -7.82
CA GLY A 179 4.51 -9.67 -8.35
C GLY A 179 4.59 -9.68 -9.88
N PHE A 180 3.56 -9.16 -10.54
CA PHE A 180 3.54 -9.00 -12.01
C PHE A 180 4.64 -8.05 -12.47
N TYR A 181 4.82 -6.91 -11.79
CA TYR A 181 5.84 -5.94 -12.15
C TYR A 181 7.25 -6.56 -12.08
N TYR A 182 7.60 -7.27 -11.00
CA TYR A 182 8.92 -7.89 -10.90
C TYR A 182 9.11 -9.05 -11.90
N LEU A 183 8.07 -9.78 -12.22
CA LEU A 183 8.14 -10.78 -13.29
C LEU A 183 8.37 -10.12 -14.65
N MET A 184 7.72 -8.97 -14.92
CA MET A 184 7.99 -8.17 -16.11
C MET A 184 9.43 -7.65 -16.16
N THR A 185 10.05 -7.26 -15.01
CA THR A 185 11.47 -6.85 -15.01
C THR A 185 12.41 -7.98 -15.41
N ILE A 186 12.10 -9.21 -15.02
CA ILE A 186 12.88 -10.38 -15.43
C ILE A 186 12.70 -10.65 -16.92
N TYR A 187 11.46 -10.64 -17.42
CA TYR A 187 11.21 -10.79 -18.85
C TYR A 187 11.83 -9.67 -19.69
N TYR A 188 11.93 -8.45 -19.16
CA TYR A 188 12.64 -7.37 -19.80
C TYR A 188 14.14 -7.70 -19.99
N LYS A 189 14.83 -8.22 -18.95
CA LYS A 189 16.21 -8.66 -19.04
C LYS A 189 16.40 -9.83 -20.02
N GLU A 190 15.39 -10.71 -20.15
CA GLU A 190 15.36 -11.79 -21.12
C GLU A 190 15.04 -11.33 -22.56
N GLY A 191 14.72 -10.02 -22.75
CA GLY A 191 14.33 -9.46 -24.06
C GLY A 191 12.93 -9.88 -24.53
N ASN A 192 12.12 -10.47 -23.63
CA ASN A 192 10.81 -11.03 -23.97
C ASN A 192 9.70 -9.98 -23.81
N LYS A 193 9.60 -9.07 -24.76
CA LYS A 193 8.57 -8.00 -24.78
C LYS A 193 7.14 -8.54 -24.83
N GLU A 194 6.92 -9.66 -25.50
CA GLU A 194 5.60 -10.28 -25.62
C GLU A 194 5.04 -10.67 -24.25
N LYS A 195 5.86 -11.29 -23.41
CA LYS A 195 5.46 -11.63 -22.03
C LYS A 195 5.23 -10.40 -21.15
N ILE A 196 5.94 -9.30 -21.38
CA ILE A 196 5.67 -8.04 -20.67
C ILE A 196 4.29 -7.51 -21.02
N TYR A 197 3.91 -7.49 -22.33
CA TYR A 197 2.58 -7.07 -22.77
C TYR A 197 1.48 -7.97 -22.22
N GLU A 198 1.68 -9.30 -22.27
CA GLU A 198 0.73 -10.29 -21.73
C GLU A 198 0.47 -10.03 -20.24
N LEU A 199 1.53 -9.93 -19.43
CA LEU A 199 1.42 -9.69 -17.99
C LEU A 199 0.80 -8.33 -17.66
N LYS A 200 1.17 -7.27 -18.40
CA LYS A 200 0.55 -5.94 -18.25
C LYS A 200 -0.95 -6.02 -18.49
N ASN A 201 -1.40 -6.66 -19.57
CA ASN A 201 -2.82 -6.79 -19.89
C ASN A 201 -3.53 -7.62 -18.82
N LYS A 202 -2.97 -8.76 -18.43
CA LYS A 202 -3.49 -9.62 -17.36
C LYS A 202 -3.63 -8.85 -16.04
N MET A 203 -2.65 -8.02 -15.69
CA MET A 203 -2.69 -7.15 -14.52
C MET A 203 -3.82 -6.13 -14.58
N LEU A 204 -4.02 -5.48 -15.73
CA LEU A 204 -5.05 -4.45 -15.90
C LEU A 204 -6.47 -5.02 -16.02
N GLU A 205 -6.62 -6.27 -16.45
CA GLU A 205 -7.90 -6.96 -16.59
C GLU A 205 -8.41 -7.56 -15.27
N LYS A 206 -7.54 -7.83 -14.32
CA LYS A 206 -7.93 -8.40 -13.02
C LYS A 206 -8.72 -7.39 -12.19
N LYS A 207 -9.94 -7.79 -11.78
CA LYS A 207 -10.84 -6.96 -10.96
C LYS A 207 -10.29 -6.69 -9.54
N GLU A 208 -9.57 -7.66 -8.99
CA GLU A 208 -9.10 -7.65 -7.59
C GLU A 208 -7.59 -7.38 -7.49
N MET A 209 -7.00 -6.73 -8.52
CA MET A 209 -5.57 -6.45 -8.51
C MET A 209 -5.22 -5.39 -7.47
N ASN A 210 -4.34 -5.75 -6.55
CA ASN A 210 -3.84 -4.87 -5.51
C ASN A 210 -2.71 -3.96 -6.02
N GLN A 211 -2.71 -2.69 -5.62
CA GLN A 211 -1.55 -1.78 -5.65
C GLN A 211 -0.93 -1.50 -7.03
N ILE A 212 -1.75 -1.28 -8.06
CA ILE A 212 -1.22 -0.69 -9.30
C ILE A 212 -0.98 0.80 -9.04
N SER A 213 0.29 1.22 -8.94
CA SER A 213 0.66 2.62 -8.74
C SER A 213 1.05 3.33 -10.04
N ASP A 214 0.92 4.66 -10.07
CA ASP A 214 1.38 5.48 -11.20
C ASP A 214 2.87 5.30 -11.44
N GLU A 215 3.67 5.15 -10.38
CA GLU A 215 5.09 4.85 -10.49
C GLU A 215 5.35 3.51 -11.18
N MET A 216 4.60 2.48 -10.83
CA MET A 216 4.69 1.17 -11.48
C MET A 216 4.32 1.28 -12.97
N MET A 217 3.26 1.99 -13.30
CA MET A 217 2.85 2.22 -14.69
C MET A 217 3.88 3.02 -15.48
N LEU A 218 4.51 4.04 -14.85
CA LEU A 218 5.62 4.78 -15.45
C LEU A 218 6.79 3.84 -15.78
N LYS A 219 7.23 3.02 -14.86
CA LYS A 219 8.32 2.05 -15.08
C LYS A 219 7.98 1.01 -16.17
N ILE A 220 6.74 0.51 -16.20
CA ILE A 220 6.27 -0.40 -17.26
C ILE A 220 6.30 0.33 -18.63
N GLY A 221 5.90 1.59 -18.67
CA GLY A 221 6.00 2.41 -19.89
C GLY A 221 7.43 2.52 -20.39
N LEU A 222 8.39 2.77 -19.50
CA LEU A 222 9.82 2.85 -19.84
C LEU A 222 10.38 1.50 -20.35
N MET A 223 9.96 0.37 -19.79
CA MET A 223 10.34 -0.97 -20.28
C MET A 223 9.89 -1.22 -21.71
N LEU A 224 8.68 -0.76 -22.05
CA LEU A 224 8.05 -0.98 -23.36
C LEU A 224 8.42 0.09 -24.39
N GLY A 225 9.12 1.13 -23.96
CA GLY A 225 9.49 2.28 -24.76
C GLY A 225 10.64 2.04 -25.74
N ASP A 226 11.17 3.12 -26.26
CA ASP A 226 12.31 3.11 -27.18
C ASP A 226 13.64 2.81 -26.45
N LYS A 227 14.74 2.77 -27.22
CA LYS A 227 16.08 2.45 -26.68
C LYS A 227 16.55 3.43 -25.59
N ARG A 228 16.16 4.72 -25.69
CA ARG A 228 16.50 5.74 -24.67
C ARG A 228 15.72 5.50 -23.39
N GLN A 229 14.41 5.26 -23.50
CA GLN A 229 13.52 4.92 -22.38
C GLN A 229 13.94 3.61 -21.70
N ASN A 230 14.37 2.61 -22.48
CA ASN A 230 14.88 1.36 -21.93
C ASN A 230 16.16 1.60 -21.09
N ARG A 231 17.11 2.44 -21.55
CA ARG A 231 18.31 2.77 -20.76
C ARG A 231 17.98 3.53 -19.48
N LEU A 232 17.01 4.44 -19.57
CA LEU A 232 16.48 5.14 -18.40
C LEU A 232 15.90 4.14 -17.38
N PHE A 233 15.07 3.20 -17.84
CA PHE A 233 14.52 2.13 -17.02
C PHE A 233 15.62 1.27 -16.37
N GLU A 234 16.64 0.86 -17.12
CA GLU A 234 17.76 0.04 -16.61
C GLU A 234 18.49 0.75 -15.46
N SER A 235 18.83 2.03 -15.61
CA SER A 235 19.48 2.81 -14.54
C SER A 235 18.60 2.94 -13.31
N ILE A 236 17.30 3.20 -13.48
CA ILE A 236 16.33 3.28 -12.37
C ILE A 236 16.22 1.93 -11.66
N ASN A 237 16.07 0.84 -12.41
CA ASN A 237 15.90 -0.50 -11.83
C ASN A 237 17.17 -0.98 -11.09
N ASN A 238 18.36 -0.64 -11.57
CA ASN A 238 19.61 -0.89 -10.87
C ASN A 238 19.67 -0.10 -9.55
N ALA A 239 19.34 1.18 -9.58
CA ALA A 239 19.29 2.02 -8.39
C ALA A 239 18.28 1.49 -7.36
N ASP A 240 17.08 1.11 -7.77
CA ASP A 240 16.05 0.51 -6.90
C ASP A 240 16.57 -0.77 -6.22
N SER A 241 17.31 -1.59 -6.95
CA SER A 241 17.93 -2.80 -6.42
C SER A 241 18.97 -2.50 -5.34
N LEU A 242 19.74 -1.43 -5.52
CA LEU A 242 20.74 -0.95 -4.54
C LEU A 242 20.07 -0.33 -3.30
N ILE A 243 18.97 0.42 -3.46
CA ILE A 243 18.16 0.93 -2.33
C ILE A 243 17.69 -0.22 -1.44
N ARG A 244 17.21 -1.32 -2.02
CA ARG A 244 16.72 -2.49 -1.24
C ARG A 244 17.76 -3.06 -0.32
N ILE A 245 19.02 -3.07 -0.74
CA ILE A 245 20.14 -3.53 0.09
C ILE A 245 20.87 -2.38 0.80
N LYS A 246 20.23 -1.21 0.87
CA LYS A 246 20.67 0.00 1.59
C LYS A 246 22.00 0.59 1.12
N LYS A 247 22.38 0.36 -0.13
CA LYS A 247 23.56 0.93 -0.79
C LYS A 247 23.23 2.29 -1.42
N TYR A 248 22.89 3.26 -0.58
CA TYR A 248 22.32 4.55 -1.02
C TYR A 248 23.26 5.37 -1.91
N GLU A 249 24.58 5.39 -1.66
CA GLU A 249 25.53 6.14 -2.48
C GLU A 249 25.72 5.52 -3.87
N GLU A 250 25.68 4.19 -3.97
CA GLU A 250 25.72 3.49 -5.25
C GLU A 250 24.41 3.72 -6.02
N ALA A 251 23.25 3.63 -5.34
CA ALA A 251 21.94 3.91 -5.91
C ALA A 251 21.83 5.32 -6.45
N LYS A 252 22.34 6.31 -5.70
CA LYS A 252 22.40 7.71 -6.14
C LYS A 252 23.12 7.83 -7.48
N ARG A 253 24.28 7.21 -7.63
CA ARG A 253 25.04 7.26 -8.89
C ARG A 253 24.26 6.67 -10.06
N GLU A 254 23.56 5.58 -9.86
CA GLU A 254 22.71 5.00 -10.91
C GLU A 254 21.50 5.89 -11.25
N TYR A 255 20.87 6.53 -10.27
CA TYR A 255 19.83 7.51 -10.56
C TYR A 255 20.40 8.76 -11.27
N GLU A 256 21.56 9.26 -10.88
CA GLU A 256 22.23 10.39 -11.57
C GLU A 256 22.54 10.04 -13.03
N LYS A 257 23.01 8.83 -13.31
CA LYS A 257 23.22 8.33 -14.66
C LYS A 257 21.91 8.29 -15.48
N SER A 258 20.77 8.00 -14.83
CA SER A 258 19.48 8.00 -15.50
C SER A 258 19.10 9.36 -16.09
N LEU A 259 19.64 10.48 -15.54
CA LEU A 259 19.38 11.84 -16.00
C LEU A 259 19.91 12.11 -17.43
N GLU A 260 20.87 11.32 -17.91
CA GLU A 260 21.35 11.37 -19.29
C GLU A 260 20.26 10.94 -20.28
N TYR A 261 19.29 10.15 -19.82
CA TYR A 261 18.28 9.54 -20.65
C TYR A 261 16.89 10.18 -20.50
N GLY A 262 16.61 10.90 -19.42
CA GLY A 262 15.32 11.56 -19.25
C GLY A 262 15.19 12.32 -17.92
N PHE A 263 14.20 13.20 -17.88
CA PHE A 263 13.91 13.96 -16.66
C PHE A 263 13.20 13.12 -15.59
N GLU A 264 12.65 11.96 -15.97
CA GLU A 264 11.99 11.01 -15.07
C GLU A 264 12.92 10.53 -13.95
N GLY A 265 14.24 10.42 -14.23
CA GLY A 265 15.25 10.11 -13.22
C GLY A 265 15.24 11.05 -12.01
N ASN A 266 14.85 12.32 -12.21
CA ASN A 266 14.72 13.27 -11.10
C ASN A 266 13.59 12.88 -10.14
N TYR A 267 12.49 12.30 -10.63
CA TYR A 267 11.43 11.80 -9.75
C TYR A 267 11.96 10.73 -8.79
N PHE A 268 12.74 9.78 -9.30
CA PHE A 268 13.30 8.70 -8.49
C PHE A 268 14.39 9.19 -7.52
N LEU A 269 15.21 10.16 -7.92
CA LEU A 269 16.12 10.86 -7.00
C LEU A 269 15.33 11.55 -5.87
N GLY A 270 14.24 12.22 -6.21
CA GLY A 270 13.34 12.83 -5.24
C GLY A 270 12.81 11.82 -4.24
N ASN A 271 12.37 10.65 -4.70
CA ASN A 271 11.91 9.54 -3.84
C ASN A 271 13.02 9.07 -2.88
N MET A 272 14.23 8.84 -3.40
CA MET A 272 15.39 8.43 -2.59
C MET A 272 15.69 9.45 -1.48
N TYR A 273 15.74 10.73 -1.82
CA TYR A 273 15.98 11.77 -0.83
C TYR A 273 14.84 11.91 0.19
N SER A 274 13.60 11.70 -0.24
CA SER A 274 12.44 11.65 0.67
C SER A 274 12.54 10.49 1.67
N GLU A 275 12.95 9.31 1.23
CA GLU A 275 13.19 8.16 2.11
C GLU A 275 14.31 8.42 3.13
N LEU A 276 15.33 9.16 2.74
CA LEU A 276 16.43 9.60 3.60
C LEU A 276 16.06 10.78 4.50
N ASN A 277 14.81 11.25 4.51
CA ASN A 277 14.31 12.43 5.24
C ASN A 277 15.06 13.74 4.86
N LYS A 278 15.58 13.84 3.63
CA LYS A 278 16.21 15.02 3.07
C LYS A 278 15.21 15.78 2.20
N GLU A 279 14.28 16.46 2.87
CA GLU A 279 13.10 17.07 2.23
C GLU A 279 13.47 18.18 1.22
N THR A 280 14.47 19.01 1.53
CA THR A 280 14.92 20.09 0.63
C THR A 280 15.44 19.53 -0.69
N GLU A 281 16.25 18.49 -0.63
CA GLU A 281 16.76 17.81 -1.81
C GLU A 281 15.65 17.10 -2.58
N ALA A 282 14.73 16.42 -1.87
CA ALA A 282 13.57 15.79 -2.49
C ALA A 282 12.73 16.81 -3.28
N LEU A 283 12.39 17.95 -2.67
CA LEU A 283 11.67 19.05 -3.34
C LEU A 283 12.39 19.56 -4.58
N LYS A 284 13.71 19.74 -4.52
CA LYS A 284 14.52 20.17 -5.67
C LYS A 284 14.34 19.25 -6.86
N TYR A 285 14.51 17.94 -6.65
CA TYR A 285 14.43 16.95 -7.72
C TYR A 285 13.00 16.76 -8.23
N TYR A 286 12.00 16.72 -7.34
CA TYR A 286 10.60 16.67 -7.77
C TYR A 286 10.19 17.88 -8.62
N LYS A 287 10.65 19.10 -8.29
CA LYS A 287 10.39 20.30 -9.11
C LYS A 287 10.96 20.14 -10.51
N ILE A 288 12.19 19.65 -10.65
CA ILE A 288 12.79 19.41 -11.98
C ILE A 288 11.98 18.36 -12.76
N ALA A 289 11.59 17.25 -12.11
CA ALA A 289 10.77 16.22 -12.73
C ALA A 289 9.41 16.77 -13.21
N CYS A 290 8.77 17.60 -12.41
CA CYS A 290 7.50 18.25 -12.75
C CYS A 290 7.65 19.26 -13.88
N GLU A 291 8.56 20.24 -13.75
CA GLU A 291 8.67 21.38 -14.66
C GLU A 291 9.20 20.96 -16.04
N LYS A 292 10.27 20.14 -16.07
CA LYS A 292 10.95 19.71 -17.29
C LYS A 292 10.42 18.37 -17.82
N GLY A 293 10.15 17.40 -16.94
CA GLY A 293 9.69 16.08 -17.31
C GLY A 293 8.17 15.96 -17.44
N LYS A 294 7.41 16.98 -16.99
CA LYS A 294 5.93 16.95 -16.97
C LYS A 294 5.37 15.75 -16.19
N ILE A 295 6.07 15.34 -15.14
CA ILE A 295 5.72 14.17 -14.32
C ILE A 295 4.70 14.58 -13.27
N GLY A 296 3.41 14.26 -13.47
CA GLY A 296 2.31 14.65 -12.58
C GLY A 296 2.48 14.11 -11.17
N ILE A 297 2.92 12.85 -11.02
CA ILE A 297 3.19 12.25 -9.72
C ILE A 297 4.28 12.99 -8.92
N ALA A 298 5.21 13.67 -9.58
CA ALA A 298 6.21 14.51 -8.89
C ALA A 298 5.55 15.73 -8.24
N ALA A 299 4.62 16.39 -8.95
CA ALA A 299 3.85 17.49 -8.39
C ALA A 299 2.97 17.03 -7.22
N TYR A 300 2.36 15.86 -7.32
CA TYR A 300 1.63 15.22 -6.20
C TYR A 300 2.52 15.03 -4.97
N LYS A 301 3.76 14.53 -5.15
CA LYS A 301 4.72 14.38 -4.04
C LYS A 301 5.09 15.70 -3.38
N ILE A 302 5.24 16.77 -4.17
CA ILE A 302 5.48 18.11 -3.63
C ILE A 302 4.27 18.57 -2.82
N GLY A 303 3.04 18.38 -3.33
CA GLY A 303 1.82 18.70 -2.62
C GLY A 303 1.74 17.97 -1.27
N ASN A 304 2.09 16.69 -1.22
CA ASN A 304 2.12 15.91 0.02
C ASN A 304 3.13 16.47 1.04
N ILE A 305 4.32 16.87 0.59
CA ILE A 305 5.33 17.49 1.47
C ILE A 305 4.80 18.79 2.08
N TYR A 306 4.16 19.64 1.29
CA TYR A 306 3.56 20.88 1.81
C TYR A 306 2.37 20.60 2.74
N GLU A 307 1.52 19.59 2.44
CA GLU A 307 0.44 19.20 3.34
C GLU A 307 0.97 18.64 4.67
N GLU A 308 2.01 17.81 4.65
CA GLU A 308 2.67 17.30 5.86
C GLU A 308 3.25 18.43 6.73
N ASN A 309 3.70 19.52 6.10
CA ASN A 309 4.18 20.71 6.79
C ASN A 309 3.06 21.71 7.14
N ASN A 310 1.78 21.32 7.00
CA ASN A 310 0.60 22.15 7.25
C ASN A 310 0.52 23.40 6.36
N ASN A 311 1.24 23.46 5.26
CA ASN A 311 1.13 24.53 4.27
C ASN A 311 0.08 24.17 3.21
N PHE A 312 -1.19 24.21 3.61
CA PHE A 312 -2.30 23.77 2.77
C PHE A 312 -2.49 24.63 1.52
N ILE A 313 -2.08 25.91 1.56
CA ILE A 313 -2.16 26.82 0.41
C ILE A 313 -1.23 26.32 -0.72
N GLU A 314 0.03 26.05 -0.40
CA GLU A 314 0.97 25.52 -1.39
C GLU A 314 0.62 24.08 -1.79
N ALA A 315 0.17 23.24 -0.84
CA ALA A 315 -0.28 21.89 -1.14
C ALA A 315 -1.38 21.87 -2.22
N LYS A 316 -2.42 22.71 -2.09
CA LYS A 316 -3.49 22.83 -3.08
C LYS A 316 -2.99 23.26 -4.46
N LYS A 317 -2.07 24.22 -4.53
CA LYS A 317 -1.47 24.65 -5.81
C LYS A 317 -0.75 23.50 -6.50
N TRP A 318 0.05 22.74 -5.75
CA TRP A 318 0.80 21.62 -6.31
C TRP A 318 -0.10 20.44 -6.68
N TYR A 319 -1.16 20.16 -5.92
CA TYR A 319 -2.16 19.19 -6.32
C TYR A 319 -2.90 19.61 -7.60
N GLN A 320 -3.21 20.90 -7.77
CA GLN A 320 -3.80 21.38 -9.02
C GLN A 320 -2.86 21.19 -10.21
N ILE A 321 -1.56 21.51 -10.04
CA ILE A 321 -0.54 21.27 -11.08
C ILE A 321 -0.47 19.76 -11.42
N ALA A 322 -0.52 18.90 -10.42
CA ALA A 322 -0.50 17.46 -10.62
C ALA A 322 -1.74 16.97 -11.41
N ILE A 323 -2.93 17.50 -11.10
CA ILE A 323 -4.18 17.23 -11.82
C ILE A 323 -4.06 17.64 -13.29
N ASP A 324 -3.51 18.82 -13.54
CA ASP A 324 -3.33 19.36 -14.89
C ASP A 324 -2.32 18.51 -15.71
N LEU A 325 -1.37 17.87 -15.01
CA LEU A 325 -0.43 16.90 -15.59
C LEU A 325 -0.97 15.45 -15.63
N GLY A 326 -2.24 15.26 -15.25
CA GLY A 326 -2.94 13.98 -15.41
C GLY A 326 -2.95 13.08 -14.19
N ASP A 327 -2.32 13.47 -13.06
CA ASP A 327 -2.34 12.71 -11.81
C ASP A 327 -3.76 12.62 -11.25
N SER A 328 -4.24 11.40 -11.03
CA SER A 328 -5.60 11.17 -10.53
C SER A 328 -5.69 11.16 -9.00
N GLN A 329 -4.58 10.89 -8.33
CA GLN A 329 -4.54 10.86 -6.86
C GLN A 329 -4.67 12.25 -6.26
N SER A 330 -4.14 13.26 -6.94
CA SER A 330 -4.26 14.65 -6.53
C SER A 330 -5.70 15.15 -6.50
N LEU A 331 -6.60 14.56 -7.31
CA LEU A 331 -8.04 14.85 -7.21
C LEU A 331 -8.61 14.48 -5.84
N VAL A 332 -8.16 13.36 -5.28
CA VAL A 332 -8.59 12.90 -3.95
C VAL A 332 -7.99 13.78 -2.86
N SER A 333 -6.70 14.06 -2.94
CA SER A 333 -6.01 14.88 -1.93
C SER A 333 -6.55 16.30 -1.90
N LEU A 334 -6.73 16.94 -3.06
CA LEU A 334 -7.33 18.27 -3.16
C LEU A 334 -8.78 18.25 -2.67
N GLY A 335 -9.59 17.28 -3.13
CA GLY A 335 -10.97 17.14 -2.68
C GLY A 335 -11.10 16.95 -1.16
N THR A 336 -10.15 16.22 -0.57
CA THR A 336 -10.13 16.03 0.89
C THR A 336 -9.77 17.33 1.62
N LEU A 337 -8.87 18.15 1.10
CA LEU A 337 -8.55 19.45 1.66
C LEU A 337 -9.74 20.42 1.55
N GLU A 338 -10.39 20.46 0.36
CA GLU A 338 -11.57 21.28 0.16
C GLU A 338 -12.70 20.90 1.10
N MET A 339 -12.96 19.60 1.30
CA MET A 339 -13.98 19.12 2.22
C MET A 339 -13.67 19.47 3.69
N LYS A 340 -12.37 19.44 4.08
CA LYS A 340 -11.95 19.87 5.44
C LYS A 340 -12.19 21.37 5.68
N GLU A 341 -12.08 22.19 4.66
CA GLU A 341 -12.34 23.63 4.72
C GLU A 341 -13.83 24.00 4.58
N GLY A 342 -14.69 23.01 4.32
CA GLY A 342 -16.13 23.20 4.15
C GLY A 342 -16.57 23.55 2.72
N ASN A 343 -15.65 23.47 1.75
CA ASN A 343 -15.91 23.70 0.33
C ASN A 343 -16.50 22.43 -0.33
N ASP A 344 -17.64 21.96 0.21
CA ASP A 344 -18.22 20.65 -0.10
C ASP A 344 -18.59 20.48 -1.57
N LYS A 345 -18.98 21.55 -2.29
CA LYS A 345 -19.27 21.49 -3.73
C LYS A 345 -18.03 21.17 -4.55
N GLU A 346 -16.94 21.86 -4.25
CA GLU A 346 -15.64 21.71 -4.91
C GLU A 346 -15.04 20.32 -4.65
N ALA A 347 -15.11 19.87 -3.41
CA ALA A 347 -14.71 18.52 -3.01
C ALA A 347 -15.47 17.44 -3.81
N LYS A 348 -16.80 17.57 -3.93
CA LYS A 348 -17.64 16.66 -4.70
C LYS A 348 -17.24 16.60 -6.18
N GLU A 349 -16.99 17.75 -6.81
CA GLU A 349 -16.58 17.79 -8.23
C GLU A 349 -15.24 17.10 -8.45
N LEU A 350 -14.28 17.30 -7.55
CA LEU A 350 -12.98 16.66 -7.59
C LEU A 350 -13.09 15.13 -7.42
N PHE A 351 -13.86 14.67 -6.43
CA PHE A 351 -14.11 13.24 -6.24
C PHE A 351 -14.85 12.63 -7.44
N LEU A 352 -15.82 13.35 -8.03
CA LEU A 352 -16.50 12.87 -9.22
C LEU A 352 -15.57 12.72 -10.42
N LYS A 353 -14.67 13.69 -10.64
CA LYS A 353 -13.61 13.59 -11.67
C LYS A 353 -12.70 12.37 -11.42
N GLY A 354 -12.29 12.14 -10.17
CA GLY A 354 -11.49 10.97 -9.78
C GLY A 354 -12.24 9.64 -10.01
N THR A 355 -13.52 9.60 -9.66
CA THR A 355 -14.40 8.45 -9.92
C THR A 355 -14.50 8.13 -11.41
N ASN A 356 -14.60 9.13 -12.27
CA ASN A 356 -14.62 8.96 -13.72
C ASN A 356 -13.29 8.43 -14.27
N LYS A 357 -12.19 8.67 -13.57
CA LYS A 357 -10.87 8.08 -13.85
C LYS A 357 -10.67 6.70 -13.19
N LYS A 358 -11.72 6.12 -12.63
CA LYS A 358 -11.70 4.83 -11.92
C LYS A 358 -10.80 4.79 -10.67
N ASN A 359 -10.57 5.94 -10.05
CA ASN A 359 -9.84 6.02 -8.79
C ASN A 359 -10.78 5.60 -7.63
N ALA A 360 -10.44 4.50 -6.97
CA ALA A 360 -11.26 3.95 -5.89
C ALA A 360 -11.31 4.86 -4.65
N GLU A 361 -10.23 5.58 -4.36
CA GLU A 361 -10.19 6.54 -3.25
C GLU A 361 -11.15 7.71 -3.49
N ALA A 362 -11.34 8.11 -4.75
CA ALA A 362 -12.32 9.13 -5.11
C ALA A 362 -13.75 8.64 -4.85
N ILE A 363 -14.05 7.35 -5.09
CA ILE A 363 -15.34 6.77 -4.74
C ILE A 363 -15.55 6.79 -3.23
N LEU A 364 -14.50 6.50 -2.43
CA LEU A 364 -14.56 6.64 -0.98
C LEU A 364 -14.83 8.09 -0.55
N GLY A 365 -14.15 9.05 -1.20
CA GLY A 365 -14.43 10.48 -0.98
C GLY A 365 -15.89 10.83 -1.24
N MET A 366 -16.49 10.28 -2.32
CA MET A 366 -17.92 10.44 -2.61
C MET A 366 -18.81 9.79 -1.56
N ILE A 367 -18.45 8.61 -1.03
CA ILE A 367 -19.19 7.97 0.07
C ILE A 367 -19.19 8.89 1.29
N VAL A 368 -18.03 9.41 1.70
CA VAL A 368 -17.92 10.33 2.84
C VAL A 368 -18.73 11.60 2.62
N TYR A 369 -18.67 12.16 1.40
CA TYR A 369 -19.48 13.30 1.03
C TYR A 369 -20.97 13.03 1.19
N TYR A 370 -21.49 11.91 0.65
CA TYR A 370 -22.92 11.57 0.74
C TYR A 370 -23.35 11.20 2.16
N GLN A 371 -22.48 10.57 2.95
CA GLN A 371 -22.73 10.33 4.38
C GLN A 371 -22.90 11.65 5.17
N LYS A 372 -22.00 12.62 4.92
CA LYS A 372 -22.09 13.97 5.53
C LYS A 372 -23.42 14.65 5.19
N ASN A 373 -23.97 14.40 4.00
CA ASN A 373 -25.23 14.98 3.52
C ASN A 373 -26.45 14.08 3.76
N ASN A 374 -26.33 12.99 4.51
CA ASN A 374 -27.41 12.04 4.83
C ASN A 374 -28.10 11.43 3.58
N ASP A 375 -27.39 11.31 2.45
CA ASP A 375 -27.91 10.72 1.21
C ASP A 375 -27.62 9.20 1.16
N VAL A 376 -28.44 8.46 1.93
CA VAL A 376 -28.27 6.99 2.10
C VAL A 376 -28.32 6.25 0.77
N GLN A 377 -29.19 6.69 -0.17
CA GLN A 377 -29.33 6.04 -1.47
C GLN A 377 -28.02 6.13 -2.28
N LYS A 378 -27.40 7.31 -2.35
CA LYS A 378 -26.14 7.50 -3.07
C LYS A 378 -24.95 6.85 -2.38
N VAL A 379 -24.97 6.76 -1.04
CA VAL A 379 -23.98 5.94 -0.32
C VAL A 379 -24.03 4.49 -0.81
N LYS A 380 -25.26 3.91 -0.92
CA LYS A 380 -25.46 2.54 -1.41
C LYS A 380 -24.95 2.38 -2.85
N GLU A 381 -25.30 3.31 -3.74
CA GLU A 381 -24.86 3.30 -5.15
C GLU A 381 -23.33 3.33 -5.27
N MET A 382 -22.65 4.19 -4.49
CA MET A 382 -21.20 4.26 -4.50
C MET A 382 -20.53 3.00 -3.92
N LYS A 383 -21.13 2.39 -2.91
CA LYS A 383 -20.70 1.11 -2.36
C LYS A 383 -20.80 -0.01 -3.40
N GLU A 384 -21.94 -0.12 -4.09
CA GLU A 384 -22.13 -1.08 -5.18
C GLU A 384 -21.11 -0.85 -6.32
N LYS A 385 -20.81 0.40 -6.64
CA LYS A 385 -19.83 0.76 -7.65
C LYS A 385 -18.44 0.22 -7.32
N ILE A 386 -17.98 0.33 -6.08
CA ILE A 386 -16.68 -0.24 -5.65
C ILE A 386 -16.64 -1.76 -5.89
N ILE A 387 -17.75 -2.47 -5.63
CA ILE A 387 -17.81 -3.94 -5.78
C ILE A 387 -17.85 -4.36 -7.25
N THR A 388 -18.58 -3.61 -8.08
CA THR A 388 -18.97 -4.07 -9.42
C THR A 388 -18.08 -3.52 -10.53
N GLU A 389 -17.44 -2.36 -10.33
CA GLU A 389 -16.65 -1.71 -11.37
C GLU A 389 -15.30 -2.40 -11.57
N LYS A 390 -15.05 -2.84 -12.80
CA LYS A 390 -13.77 -3.46 -13.19
C LYS A 390 -12.69 -2.39 -13.43
N GLY A 391 -11.44 -2.73 -13.05
CA GLY A 391 -10.28 -1.89 -13.33
C GLY A 391 -10.22 -0.63 -12.48
N LEU A 392 -10.77 -0.67 -11.26
CA LEU A 392 -10.55 0.38 -10.28
C LEU A 392 -9.08 0.43 -9.89
N TYR A 393 -8.57 1.64 -9.81
CA TYR A 393 -7.21 1.96 -9.43
C TYR A 393 -7.14 2.29 -7.93
N TYR A 394 -6.21 1.65 -7.22
CA TYR A 394 -5.97 1.86 -5.79
C TYR A 394 -4.52 2.26 -5.56
N ASN A 395 -4.27 3.34 -4.84
CA ASN A 395 -2.92 3.78 -4.52
C ASN A 395 -2.33 3.10 -3.28
N ASP A 396 -3.18 2.59 -2.39
CA ASP A 396 -2.80 2.01 -1.12
C ASP A 396 -3.65 0.79 -0.79
N SER A 397 -3.01 -0.29 -0.30
CA SER A 397 -3.70 -1.52 0.12
C SER A 397 -4.67 -1.29 1.29
N ASP A 398 -4.35 -0.32 2.15
CA ASP A 398 -5.22 0.02 3.28
C ASP A 398 -6.51 0.69 2.79
N ILE A 399 -6.47 1.35 1.64
CA ILE A 399 -7.61 2.00 1.01
C ILE A 399 -8.48 1.00 0.25
N GLN A 400 -7.88 0.01 -0.40
CA GLN A 400 -8.65 -1.11 -0.98
C GLN A 400 -9.45 -1.82 0.11
N TYR A 401 -8.83 -2.02 1.26
CA TYR A 401 -9.46 -2.58 2.44
C TYR A 401 -10.57 -1.66 2.98
N ALA A 402 -10.32 -0.36 3.11
CA ALA A 402 -11.32 0.63 3.49
C ALA A 402 -12.50 0.68 2.51
N ALA A 403 -12.23 0.54 1.20
CA ALA A 403 -13.27 0.49 0.17
C ALA A 403 -14.17 -0.73 0.33
N LEU A 404 -13.59 -1.91 0.50
CA LEU A 404 -14.33 -3.13 0.82
C LEU A 404 -15.17 -2.98 2.09
N LEU A 405 -14.71 -2.22 3.04
CA LEU A 405 -15.31 -1.99 4.34
C LEU A 405 -16.44 -0.96 4.33
N ALA A 406 -16.34 0.05 3.47
CA ALA A 406 -17.44 0.98 3.24
C ALA A 406 -18.70 0.29 2.66
N ILE A 407 -18.53 -0.96 2.20
CA ILE A 407 -19.54 -1.77 1.52
C ILE A 407 -20.47 -2.51 2.51
N LEU A 408 -20.04 -2.75 3.74
CA LEU A 408 -20.80 -3.56 4.67
C LEU A 408 -22.03 -2.84 5.20
N PRO A 409 -23.16 -3.57 5.36
CA PRO A 409 -24.35 -2.98 5.96
C PRO A 409 -24.04 -2.50 7.39
N TYR A 410 -24.51 -1.31 7.71
CA TYR A 410 -24.75 -0.93 9.09
C TYR A 410 -25.99 -1.71 9.54
N ASP A 411 -25.80 -2.76 10.34
CA ASP A 411 -26.84 -3.30 11.19
C ASP A 411 -26.82 -2.56 12.53
#